data_2d386fd35bb005606e5e2c1991605ec2
#
_entry.id   2d386fd35bb005606e5e2c1991605ec2
#
_cell.length_a   1.000
_cell.length_b   1.000
_cell.length_c   1.000
_cell.angle_alpha   90.00
_cell.angle_beta   90.00
_cell.angle_gamma   90.00
#
_symmetry.space_group_name_H-M   'P 1'
#
loop_
_entity.id
_entity.type
_entity.pdbx_description
1 polymer ?
#
loop_
_entity_poly.entity_id
_entity_poly.type
_entity_poly.pdbx_seq_one_letter_code
_entity_poly.pdbx_strand_id
1 'polypeptide(L)'
;MPDQPPHPAVGHFGRDGMRRLSLSGVGATVNDETSAVLEHNGVPVQAAPYFTAAGATDGVTLGMFAGHHGLPVDESRARWVRLGTDGLAHLVVGPDGAVRAVFLDGIAPDMFVNTDVAEFGLCLAVLDRRMSVIASSTDLAGGAAAFRELNAELRHVAPGAFEERENWWPRVLDDVRHTLNIGFSAAIEYVDGNGRKQIATDATGPGRRHPEELLWERLRSEGVAAGQVKRVYGELEACMMPGHYCAAWMAKEFPQAQFTHSFDYGDTAESREEGLKALIRYVAEQTPR
;
A
#
# COMPACT_ATOMS: atom_id res chain seq x y z
N MET A 1 -33.68 18.14 -6.90
CA MET A 1 -33.02 17.89 -5.61
C MET A 1 -32.02 19.01 -5.38
N PRO A 2 -31.99 19.68 -4.23
CA PRO A 2 -30.97 20.67 -3.98
C PRO A 2 -29.58 20.03 -4.08
N ASP A 3 -28.64 20.74 -4.68
CA ASP A 3 -27.25 20.34 -4.86
C ASP A 3 -26.66 19.92 -3.50
N GLN A 4 -26.55 18.64 -3.27
CA GLN A 4 -25.80 18.13 -2.12
C GLN A 4 -24.35 18.55 -2.33
N PRO A 5 -23.67 19.13 -1.33
CA PRO A 5 -22.27 19.49 -1.47
C PRO A 5 -21.48 18.26 -1.91
N PRO A 6 -20.54 18.41 -2.86
CA PRO A 6 -19.77 17.29 -3.35
C PRO A 6 -19.03 16.63 -2.17
N HIS A 7 -18.96 15.29 -2.21
CA HIS A 7 -18.23 14.52 -1.21
C HIS A 7 -16.81 15.09 -1.05
N PRO A 8 -16.28 15.28 0.18
CA PRO A 8 -14.98 15.94 0.40
C PRO A 8 -13.81 15.34 -0.37
N ALA A 9 -13.82 14.02 -0.65
CA ALA A 9 -12.82 13.40 -1.53
C ALA A 9 -12.87 13.99 -2.95
N VAL A 10 -14.07 14.25 -3.50
CA VAL A 10 -14.25 14.92 -4.80
C VAL A 10 -13.70 16.36 -4.74
N GLY A 11 -13.84 17.04 -3.60
CA GLY A 11 -13.26 18.37 -3.37
C GLY A 11 -11.73 18.37 -3.41
N HIS A 12 -11.10 17.31 -2.89
CA HIS A 12 -9.63 17.16 -2.86
C HIS A 12 -9.06 16.72 -4.22
N PHE A 13 -9.57 15.60 -4.78
CA PHE A 13 -9.02 15.02 -6.01
C PHE A 13 -9.56 15.67 -7.30
N GLY A 14 -10.63 16.45 -7.21
CA GLY A 14 -11.35 16.91 -8.38
C GLY A 14 -12.19 15.81 -9.05
N ARG A 15 -13.11 16.19 -9.94
CA ARG A 15 -13.96 15.20 -10.63
C ARG A 15 -13.17 14.27 -11.54
N ASP A 16 -12.12 14.76 -12.18
CA ASP A 16 -11.26 14.00 -13.09
C ASP A 16 -10.30 13.06 -12.33
N GLY A 17 -10.02 13.37 -11.06
CA GLY A 17 -9.25 12.51 -10.17
C GLY A 17 -10.08 11.41 -9.48
N MET A 18 -11.37 11.26 -9.84
CA MET A 18 -12.26 10.23 -9.30
C MET A 18 -12.66 9.22 -10.38
N ARG A 19 -12.62 7.94 -10.03
CA ARG A 19 -13.10 6.83 -10.85
C ARG A 19 -14.50 6.43 -10.40
N ARG A 20 -15.51 6.68 -11.23
CA ARG A 20 -16.86 6.18 -11.01
C ARG A 20 -16.99 4.74 -11.48
N LEU A 21 -17.82 3.97 -10.77
CA LEU A 21 -18.07 2.57 -11.07
C LEU A 21 -19.55 2.40 -11.38
N SER A 22 -19.88 1.89 -12.56
CA SER A 22 -21.26 1.50 -12.89
C SER A 22 -21.50 0.06 -12.46
N LEU A 23 -22.46 -0.13 -11.58
CA LEU A 23 -22.82 -1.46 -11.04
C LEU A 23 -24.01 -2.09 -11.76
N SER A 24 -24.63 -1.37 -12.71
CA SER A 24 -25.79 -1.86 -13.46
C SER A 24 -25.43 -3.07 -14.31
N GLY A 25 -26.17 -4.18 -14.11
CA GLY A 25 -26.04 -5.40 -14.93
C GLY A 25 -24.83 -6.29 -14.64
N VAL A 26 -23.95 -5.93 -13.70
CA VAL A 26 -22.74 -6.74 -13.40
C VAL A 26 -22.93 -7.78 -12.28
N GLY A 27 -24.12 -7.84 -11.67
CA GLY A 27 -24.45 -8.80 -10.61
C GLY A 27 -23.62 -8.59 -9.31
N ALA A 28 -23.14 -7.37 -9.10
CA ALA A 28 -22.45 -6.99 -7.87
C ALA A 28 -23.39 -7.05 -6.66
N THR A 29 -22.84 -7.37 -5.49
CA THR A 29 -23.61 -7.42 -4.24
C THR A 29 -23.09 -6.34 -3.30
N VAL A 30 -23.78 -5.21 -3.26
CA VAL A 30 -23.57 -4.09 -2.33
C VAL A 30 -24.91 -3.50 -1.94
N ASN A 31 -24.97 -2.72 -0.86
CA ASN A 31 -26.18 -1.98 -0.48
C ASN A 31 -26.39 -0.76 -1.39
N ASP A 32 -27.61 -0.19 -1.35
CA ASP A 32 -28.01 0.93 -2.22
C ASP A 32 -27.17 2.20 -1.97
N GLU A 33 -26.80 2.45 -0.72
CA GLU A 33 -25.96 3.60 -0.34
C GLU A 33 -24.56 3.50 -0.97
N THR A 34 -23.92 2.35 -0.85
CA THR A 34 -22.62 2.07 -1.50
C THR A 34 -22.72 2.20 -3.02
N SER A 35 -23.78 1.67 -3.63
CA SER A 35 -24.02 1.80 -5.08
C SER A 35 -24.10 3.27 -5.48
N ALA A 36 -24.90 4.07 -4.77
CA ALA A 36 -25.04 5.50 -5.03
C ALA A 36 -23.71 6.26 -4.91
N VAL A 37 -22.90 5.98 -3.86
CA VAL A 37 -21.58 6.60 -3.71
C VAL A 37 -20.66 6.25 -4.86
N LEU A 38 -20.57 4.97 -5.25
CA LEU A 38 -19.69 4.52 -6.32
C LEU A 38 -20.08 5.07 -7.70
N GLU A 39 -21.38 5.21 -7.97
CA GLU A 39 -21.89 5.71 -9.24
C GLU A 39 -21.79 7.25 -9.35
N HIS A 40 -22.01 7.99 -8.27
CA HIS A 40 -22.02 9.45 -8.30
C HIS A 40 -20.66 10.07 -7.99
N ASN A 41 -19.99 9.59 -6.94
CA ASN A 41 -18.71 10.12 -6.49
C ASN A 41 -17.53 9.28 -7.00
N GLY A 42 -17.64 7.94 -6.93
CA GLY A 42 -16.58 7.02 -7.24
C GLY A 42 -15.53 6.91 -6.11
N VAL A 43 -14.35 6.43 -6.49
CA VAL A 43 -13.15 6.38 -5.63
C VAL A 43 -12.03 7.18 -6.27
N PRO A 44 -11.03 7.70 -5.52
CA PRO A 44 -9.86 8.35 -6.11
C PRO A 44 -9.20 7.46 -7.16
N VAL A 45 -8.69 8.05 -8.24
CA VAL A 45 -7.92 7.30 -9.25
C VAL A 45 -6.64 6.75 -8.63
N GLN A 46 -5.99 7.54 -7.77
CA GLN A 46 -4.77 7.16 -7.09
C GLN A 46 -4.59 7.94 -5.78
N ALA A 47 -4.03 7.25 -4.79
CA ALA A 47 -3.41 7.83 -3.59
C ALA A 47 -2.13 7.02 -3.30
N ALA A 48 -1.04 7.41 -3.98
CA ALA A 48 0.20 6.63 -4.00
C ALA A 48 0.93 6.66 -2.64
N PRO A 49 1.63 5.54 -2.30
CA PRO A 49 1.68 4.25 -2.99
C PRO A 49 0.51 3.31 -2.62
N TYR A 50 -0.37 3.70 -1.71
CA TYR A 50 -1.30 2.85 -0.98
C TYR A 50 -2.60 2.54 -1.73
N PHE A 51 -2.93 3.24 -2.80
CA PHE A 51 -4.15 2.94 -3.56
C PHE A 51 -4.04 3.33 -5.03
N THR A 52 -4.50 2.43 -5.91
CA THR A 52 -4.77 2.70 -7.33
C THR A 52 -6.11 2.08 -7.71
N ALA A 53 -7.01 2.89 -8.26
CA ALA A 53 -8.33 2.42 -8.66
C ALA A 53 -8.28 1.36 -9.77
N ALA A 54 -9.24 0.44 -9.76
CA ALA A 54 -9.41 -0.55 -10.81
C ALA A 54 -9.53 0.10 -12.20
N GLY A 55 -8.83 -0.46 -13.17
CA GLY A 55 -8.94 -0.02 -14.57
C GLY A 55 -10.35 -0.26 -15.13
N ALA A 56 -10.73 0.51 -16.16
CA ALA A 56 -12.06 0.39 -16.76
C ALA A 56 -12.33 -1.00 -17.37
N THR A 57 -11.28 -1.72 -17.76
CA THR A 57 -11.33 -3.04 -18.41
C THR A 57 -11.10 -4.22 -17.44
N ASP A 58 -10.75 -3.94 -16.18
CA ASP A 58 -10.32 -4.98 -15.24
C ASP A 58 -11.46 -5.83 -14.65
N GLY A 59 -12.71 -5.47 -14.95
CA GLY A 59 -13.88 -6.07 -14.31
C GLY A 59 -14.26 -5.38 -12.99
N VAL A 60 -15.56 -5.16 -12.81
CA VAL A 60 -16.10 -4.42 -11.67
C VAL A 60 -16.20 -5.27 -10.41
N THR A 61 -16.32 -6.59 -10.55
CA THR A 61 -16.35 -7.51 -9.40
C THR A 61 -15.05 -8.30 -9.29
N LEU A 62 -14.77 -8.78 -8.08
CA LEU A 62 -13.59 -9.61 -7.83
C LEU A 62 -13.61 -10.88 -8.69
N GLY A 63 -14.78 -11.48 -8.90
CA GLY A 63 -14.94 -12.65 -9.76
C GLY A 63 -14.70 -12.37 -11.24
N MET A 64 -15.12 -11.21 -11.75
CA MET A 64 -14.80 -10.81 -13.14
C MET A 64 -13.31 -10.63 -13.32
N PHE A 65 -12.66 -9.94 -12.39
CA PHE A 65 -11.21 -9.77 -12.41
C PHE A 65 -10.49 -11.13 -12.36
N ALA A 66 -10.83 -11.96 -11.39
CA ALA A 66 -10.22 -13.29 -11.24
C ALA A 66 -10.40 -14.16 -12.50
N GLY A 67 -11.59 -14.14 -13.10
CA GLY A 67 -11.89 -14.85 -14.35
C GLY A 67 -11.05 -14.36 -15.53
N HIS A 68 -10.84 -13.06 -15.68
CA HIS A 68 -10.00 -12.49 -16.75
C HIS A 68 -8.52 -12.89 -16.60
N HIS A 69 -8.06 -13.08 -15.36
CA HIS A 69 -6.65 -13.41 -15.06
C HIS A 69 -6.43 -14.90 -14.74
N GLY A 70 -7.46 -15.74 -14.82
CA GLY A 70 -7.36 -17.17 -14.51
C GLY A 70 -7.00 -17.45 -13.04
N LEU A 71 -7.40 -16.56 -12.14
CA LEU A 71 -7.12 -16.66 -10.70
C LEU A 71 -8.29 -17.34 -9.97
N PRO A 72 -8.03 -18.10 -8.89
CA PRO A 72 -9.08 -18.61 -8.04
C PRO A 72 -9.76 -17.47 -7.27
N VAL A 73 -11.06 -17.59 -7.03
CA VAL A 73 -11.82 -16.71 -6.15
C VAL A 73 -12.88 -17.50 -5.41
N ASP A 74 -13.08 -17.22 -4.13
CA ASP A 74 -14.15 -17.78 -3.35
C ASP A 74 -15.51 -17.29 -3.87
N GLU A 75 -16.48 -18.22 -4.06
CA GLU A 75 -17.82 -17.87 -4.57
C GLU A 75 -18.54 -16.83 -3.71
N SER A 76 -18.30 -16.82 -2.39
CA SER A 76 -18.88 -15.84 -1.47
C SER A 76 -18.38 -14.41 -1.74
N ARG A 77 -17.19 -14.25 -2.32
CA ARG A 77 -16.54 -12.98 -2.62
C ARG A 77 -16.57 -12.60 -4.11
N ALA A 78 -16.93 -13.53 -4.98
CA ALA A 78 -16.92 -13.31 -6.42
C ALA A 78 -17.77 -12.10 -6.86
N ARG A 79 -18.81 -11.77 -6.08
CA ARG A 79 -19.73 -10.64 -6.32
C ARG A 79 -19.35 -9.34 -5.61
N TRP A 80 -18.27 -9.33 -4.83
CA TRP A 80 -17.80 -8.10 -4.17
C TRP A 80 -17.28 -7.12 -5.20
N VAL A 81 -17.56 -5.84 -4.99
CA VAL A 81 -17.12 -4.78 -5.90
C VAL A 81 -15.65 -4.51 -5.68
N ARG A 82 -14.86 -4.54 -6.75
CA ARG A 82 -13.44 -4.25 -6.74
C ARG A 82 -13.23 -2.75 -6.95
N LEU A 83 -12.75 -2.06 -5.92
CA LEU A 83 -12.43 -0.64 -5.95
C LEU A 83 -11.08 -0.38 -6.62
N GLY A 84 -10.08 -1.21 -6.35
CA GLY A 84 -8.72 -1.04 -6.81
C GLY A 84 -7.75 -2.00 -6.14
N THR A 85 -6.49 -1.57 -6.02
CA THR A 85 -5.41 -2.34 -5.37
C THR A 85 -4.48 -1.39 -4.59
N ASP A 86 -3.82 -1.94 -3.59
CA ASP A 86 -2.72 -1.28 -2.87
C ASP A 86 -1.35 -1.89 -3.23
N GLY A 87 -1.22 -2.42 -4.42
CA GLY A 87 -0.07 -3.18 -4.90
C GLY A 87 -0.43 -4.64 -5.14
N LEU A 88 -0.56 -5.46 -4.10
CA LEU A 88 -0.93 -6.88 -4.22
C LEU A 88 -2.34 -7.19 -3.72
N ALA A 89 -2.79 -6.55 -2.63
CA ALA A 89 -4.15 -6.78 -2.15
C ALA A 89 -5.17 -6.05 -3.03
N HIS A 90 -6.33 -6.68 -3.20
CA HIS A 90 -7.49 -6.05 -3.83
C HIS A 90 -8.33 -5.33 -2.79
N LEU A 91 -8.53 -4.03 -2.97
CA LEU A 91 -9.47 -3.24 -2.17
C LEU A 91 -10.87 -3.51 -2.73
N VAL A 92 -11.71 -4.13 -1.92
CA VAL A 92 -13.06 -4.55 -2.31
C VAL A 92 -14.10 -4.08 -1.30
N VAL A 93 -15.34 -3.93 -1.75
CA VAL A 93 -16.47 -3.68 -0.86
C VAL A 93 -17.46 -4.83 -0.94
N GLY A 94 -17.84 -5.33 0.23
CA GLY A 94 -18.78 -6.44 0.39
C GLY A 94 -20.24 -6.00 0.52
N PRO A 95 -21.16 -6.94 0.72
CA PRO A 95 -22.60 -6.67 0.83
C PRO A 95 -22.96 -5.84 2.06
N ASP A 96 -22.12 -5.85 3.08
CA ASP A 96 -22.26 -5.03 4.31
C ASP A 96 -21.79 -3.58 4.14
N GLY A 97 -21.24 -3.22 2.96
CA GLY A 97 -20.70 -1.90 2.66
C GLY A 97 -19.27 -1.68 3.12
N ALA A 98 -18.71 -2.58 3.92
CA ALA A 98 -17.36 -2.43 4.45
C ALA A 98 -16.30 -2.67 3.38
N VAL A 99 -15.26 -1.84 3.40
CA VAL A 99 -14.08 -1.97 2.56
C VAL A 99 -13.06 -2.92 3.22
N ARG A 100 -12.52 -3.83 2.43
CA ARG A 100 -11.51 -4.80 2.86
C ARG A 100 -10.40 -4.90 1.85
N ALA A 101 -9.18 -5.19 2.32
CA ALA A 101 -8.06 -5.60 1.50
C ALA A 101 -7.98 -7.13 1.49
N VAL A 102 -8.09 -7.75 0.32
CA VAL A 102 -8.12 -9.21 0.17
C VAL A 102 -7.04 -9.69 -0.79
N PHE A 103 -6.47 -10.87 -0.50
CA PHE A 103 -5.47 -11.52 -1.35
C PHE A 103 -6.08 -12.73 -2.04
N LEU A 104 -6.07 -12.76 -3.37
CA LEU A 104 -6.61 -13.88 -4.14
C LEU A 104 -5.75 -15.14 -4.06
N ASP A 105 -4.46 -14.99 -3.86
CA ASP A 105 -3.49 -16.09 -3.75
C ASP A 105 -3.31 -16.59 -2.30
N GLY A 106 -4.01 -15.99 -1.33
CA GLY A 106 -3.96 -16.40 0.07
C GLY A 106 -2.63 -16.16 0.78
N ILE A 107 -1.78 -15.30 0.24
CA ILE A 107 -0.43 -15.01 0.77
C ILE A 107 -0.47 -14.28 2.12
N ALA A 108 -1.56 -13.61 2.43
CA ALA A 108 -1.78 -12.97 3.72
C ALA A 108 -3.28 -13.00 4.09
N PRO A 109 -3.64 -12.85 5.38
CA PRO A 109 -5.01 -12.69 5.81
C PRO A 109 -5.62 -11.38 5.30
N ASP A 110 -6.94 -11.36 5.13
CA ASP A 110 -7.67 -10.15 4.81
C ASP A 110 -7.54 -9.11 5.91
N MET A 111 -7.54 -7.84 5.51
CA MET A 111 -7.52 -6.72 6.44
C MET A 111 -8.80 -5.89 6.33
N PHE A 112 -9.36 -5.48 7.45
CA PHE A 112 -10.40 -4.46 7.48
C PHE A 112 -9.78 -3.10 7.11
N VAL A 113 -10.51 -2.32 6.29
CA VAL A 113 -10.05 -1.00 5.83
C VAL A 113 -10.96 0.10 6.37
N ASN A 114 -12.25 0.09 5.97
CA ASN A 114 -13.22 1.12 6.39
C ASN A 114 -14.63 0.55 6.50
N THR A 115 -15.49 1.22 7.25
CA THR A 115 -16.90 0.85 7.42
C THR A 115 -17.72 1.03 6.14
N ASP A 116 -17.34 2.00 5.30
CA ASP A 116 -17.98 2.26 4.02
C ASP A 116 -17.02 2.95 3.01
N VAL A 117 -17.47 3.07 1.77
CA VAL A 117 -16.69 3.65 0.66
C VAL A 117 -16.51 5.16 0.79
N ALA A 118 -17.47 5.86 1.40
CA ALA A 118 -17.37 7.32 1.57
C ALA A 118 -16.28 7.64 2.60
N GLU A 119 -16.27 6.93 3.74
CA GLU A 119 -15.22 7.03 4.75
C GLU A 119 -13.85 6.68 4.14
N PHE A 120 -13.76 5.60 3.34
CA PHE A 120 -12.53 5.23 2.64
C PHE A 120 -12.01 6.36 1.74
N GLY A 121 -12.87 6.97 0.93
CA GLY A 121 -12.50 8.09 0.06
C GLY A 121 -12.00 9.31 0.84
N LEU A 122 -12.61 9.61 1.99
CA LEU A 122 -12.15 10.67 2.91
C LEU A 122 -10.76 10.37 3.47
N CYS A 123 -10.56 9.15 3.96
CA CYS A 123 -9.26 8.73 4.49
C CYS A 123 -8.15 8.81 3.44
N LEU A 124 -8.42 8.41 2.18
CA LEU A 124 -7.47 8.57 1.08
C LEU A 124 -7.14 10.03 0.79
N ALA A 125 -8.12 10.94 0.86
CA ALA A 125 -7.90 12.38 0.67
C ALA A 125 -7.03 12.99 1.80
N VAL A 126 -7.25 12.55 3.05
CA VAL A 126 -6.41 12.93 4.19
C VAL A 126 -4.98 12.43 3.99
N LEU A 127 -4.82 11.16 3.62
CA LEU A 127 -3.52 10.54 3.38
C LEU A 127 -2.75 11.30 2.29
N ASP A 128 -3.34 11.47 1.10
CA ASP A 128 -2.69 12.10 -0.05
C ASP A 128 -2.21 13.53 0.27
N ARG A 129 -3.07 14.33 0.92
CA ARG A 129 -2.72 15.68 1.35
C ARG A 129 -1.55 15.68 2.34
N ARG A 130 -1.57 14.81 3.33
CA ARG A 130 -0.56 14.77 4.39
C ARG A 130 0.75 14.14 3.95
N MET A 131 0.70 13.12 3.09
CA MET A 131 1.91 12.53 2.51
C MET A 131 2.71 13.55 1.70
N SER A 132 2.06 14.45 0.96
CA SER A 132 2.73 15.54 0.25
C SER A 132 3.51 16.45 1.21
N VAL A 133 2.95 16.76 2.39
CA VAL A 133 3.63 17.57 3.42
C VAL A 133 4.79 16.79 4.05
N ILE A 134 4.59 15.51 4.37
CA ILE A 134 5.63 14.63 4.93
C ILE A 134 6.82 14.53 3.98
N ALA A 135 6.57 14.24 2.70
CA ALA A 135 7.60 14.08 1.68
C ALA A 135 8.38 15.37 1.39
N SER A 136 7.75 16.55 1.55
CA SER A 136 8.39 17.84 1.34
C SER A 136 9.07 18.41 2.60
N SER A 137 8.95 17.75 3.75
CA SER A 137 9.56 18.21 5.01
C SER A 137 11.08 18.17 4.93
N THR A 138 11.70 19.28 5.33
CA THR A 138 13.16 19.43 5.30
C THR A 138 13.86 18.95 6.57
N ASP A 139 13.09 18.67 7.61
CA ASP A 139 13.59 18.18 8.90
C ASP A 139 12.62 17.17 9.54
N LEU A 140 13.16 16.40 10.47
CA LEU A 140 12.41 15.37 11.20
C LEU A 140 11.25 15.96 12.03
N ALA A 141 11.40 17.15 12.58
CA ALA A 141 10.38 17.76 13.45
C ALA A 141 9.13 18.13 12.64
N GLY A 142 9.30 18.71 11.46
CA GLY A 142 8.22 19.03 10.51
C GLY A 142 7.51 17.76 10.00
N GLY A 143 8.29 16.77 9.57
CA GLY A 143 7.73 15.47 9.15
C GLY A 143 6.95 14.77 10.25
N ALA A 144 7.48 14.75 11.48
CA ALA A 144 6.81 14.17 12.63
C ALA A 144 5.54 14.94 13.04
N ALA A 145 5.53 16.26 12.87
CA ALA A 145 4.32 17.06 13.11
C ALA A 145 3.23 16.72 12.09
N ALA A 146 3.57 16.69 10.79
CA ALA A 146 2.64 16.31 9.73
C ALA A 146 2.10 14.87 9.91
N PHE A 147 2.94 13.94 10.35
CA PHE A 147 2.51 12.57 10.68
C PHE A 147 1.53 12.53 11.87
N ARG A 148 1.78 13.31 12.95
CA ARG A 148 0.82 13.37 14.08
C ARG A 148 -0.54 13.89 13.62
N GLU A 149 -0.56 14.88 12.73
CA GLU A 149 -1.81 15.40 12.16
C GLU A 149 -2.50 14.36 11.28
N LEU A 150 -1.75 13.65 10.42
CA LEU A 150 -2.26 12.52 9.62
C LEU A 150 -2.95 11.48 10.52
N ASN A 151 -2.24 11.00 11.55
CA ASN A 151 -2.77 10.00 12.46
C ASN A 151 -4.02 10.49 13.21
N ALA A 152 -4.04 11.73 13.68
CA ALA A 152 -5.18 12.31 14.40
C ALA A 152 -6.41 12.46 13.49
N GLU A 153 -6.23 12.96 12.24
CA GLU A 153 -7.31 13.13 11.29
C GLU A 153 -7.91 11.79 10.85
N LEU A 154 -7.08 10.78 10.53
CA LEU A 154 -7.57 9.46 10.14
C LEU A 154 -8.36 8.79 11.27
N ARG A 155 -7.88 8.85 12.52
CA ARG A 155 -8.61 8.31 13.67
C ARG A 155 -9.91 9.05 13.98
N HIS A 156 -9.98 10.33 13.63
CA HIS A 156 -11.21 11.10 13.77
C HIS A 156 -12.24 10.72 12.69
N VAL A 157 -11.78 10.53 11.46
CA VAL A 157 -12.65 10.17 10.31
C VAL A 157 -13.15 8.74 10.44
N ALA A 158 -12.27 7.79 10.76
CA ALA A 158 -12.52 6.36 10.71
C ALA A 158 -12.09 5.64 12.01
N PRO A 159 -12.69 5.93 13.18
CA PRO A 159 -12.26 5.31 14.44
C PRO A 159 -12.30 3.78 14.43
N GLY A 160 -13.30 3.17 13.79
CA GLY A 160 -13.42 1.71 13.64
C GLY A 160 -12.27 1.04 12.90
N ALA A 161 -11.64 1.76 11.97
CA ALA A 161 -10.47 1.25 11.23
C ALA A 161 -9.23 1.04 12.11
N PHE A 162 -9.23 1.57 13.33
CA PHE A 162 -8.10 1.55 14.26
C PHE A 162 -8.33 0.69 15.52
N GLU A 163 -9.39 -0.12 15.53
CA GLU A 163 -9.68 -1.02 16.66
C GLU A 163 -8.65 -2.14 16.79
N GLU A 164 -8.15 -2.65 15.65
CA GLU A 164 -7.12 -3.68 15.61
C GLU A 164 -5.84 -3.16 14.97
N ARG A 165 -4.67 -3.47 15.56
CA ARG A 165 -3.37 -2.98 15.09
C ARG A 165 -2.98 -3.55 13.72
N GLU A 166 -3.52 -4.71 13.34
CA GLU A 166 -3.24 -5.37 12.07
C GLU A 166 -4.26 -4.99 10.96
N ASN A 167 -5.20 -4.10 11.23
CA ASN A 167 -6.03 -3.50 10.18
C ASN A 167 -5.18 -2.67 9.21
N TRP A 168 -5.71 -2.42 8.03
CA TRP A 168 -4.99 -1.78 6.94
C TRP A 168 -4.45 -0.38 7.29
N TRP A 169 -5.27 0.50 7.92
CA TRP A 169 -4.85 1.86 8.26
C TRP A 169 -3.75 1.94 9.35
N PRO A 170 -3.80 1.18 10.45
CA PRO A 170 -2.69 1.09 11.39
C PRO A 170 -1.38 0.65 10.70
N ARG A 171 -1.44 -0.30 9.78
CA ARG A 171 -0.25 -0.74 9.02
C ARG A 171 0.27 0.35 8.09
N VAL A 172 -0.61 1.08 7.37
CA VAL A 172 -0.20 2.25 6.57
C VAL A 172 0.49 3.31 7.44
N LEU A 173 -0.06 3.61 8.62
CA LEU A 173 0.57 4.57 9.53
C LEU A 173 1.90 4.07 10.09
N ASP A 174 2.01 2.77 10.39
CA ASP A 174 3.29 2.18 10.82
C ASP A 174 4.34 2.33 9.72
N ASP A 175 3.99 2.06 8.47
CA ASP A 175 4.87 2.20 7.32
C ASP A 175 5.38 3.64 7.16
N VAL A 176 4.48 4.62 7.14
CA VAL A 176 4.83 6.05 7.07
C VAL A 176 5.74 6.45 8.23
N ARG A 177 5.42 6.01 9.45
CA ARG A 177 6.21 6.30 10.66
C ARG A 177 7.61 5.72 10.59
N HIS A 178 7.75 4.50 10.07
CA HIS A 178 9.03 3.81 10.00
C HIS A 178 9.97 4.51 9.03
N THR A 179 9.48 4.93 7.88
CA THR A 179 10.28 5.70 6.91
C THR A 179 10.66 7.12 7.40
N LEU A 180 9.88 7.69 8.34
CA LEU A 180 10.19 8.96 8.98
C LEU A 180 11.28 8.86 10.05
N ASN A 181 11.24 7.77 10.85
CA ASN A 181 12.09 7.65 12.05
C ASN A 181 13.55 7.42 11.68
N ILE A 182 13.81 6.58 10.68
CA ILE A 182 15.15 6.21 10.23
C ILE A 182 15.11 5.78 8.78
N GLY A 183 16.01 6.31 7.96
CA GLY A 183 16.27 5.77 6.64
C GLY A 183 16.93 4.39 6.77
N PHE A 184 16.37 3.38 6.15
CA PHE A 184 16.95 2.05 6.02
C PHE A 184 17.29 1.75 4.57
N SER A 185 18.29 0.90 4.38
CA SER A 185 18.86 0.63 3.06
C SER A 185 18.64 -0.80 2.61
N ALA A 186 18.74 -0.98 1.29
CA ALA A 186 18.81 -2.30 0.66
C ALA A 186 19.95 -2.35 -0.37
N ALA A 187 20.35 -3.56 -0.72
CA ALA A 187 21.33 -3.84 -1.76
C ALA A 187 20.85 -4.99 -2.65
N ILE A 188 20.97 -4.83 -3.95
CA ILE A 188 20.74 -5.90 -4.93
C ILE A 188 22.06 -6.29 -5.57
N GLU A 189 22.43 -7.56 -5.41
CA GLU A 189 23.55 -8.18 -6.10
C GLU A 189 23.06 -8.85 -7.37
N TYR A 190 23.64 -8.52 -8.53
CA TYR A 190 23.29 -9.09 -9.81
C TYR A 190 24.52 -9.35 -10.69
N VAL A 191 24.36 -10.16 -11.74
CA VAL A 191 25.40 -10.43 -12.74
C VAL A 191 25.08 -9.63 -13.99
N ASP A 192 25.98 -8.75 -14.41
CA ASP A 192 25.78 -7.93 -15.60
C ASP A 192 25.89 -8.74 -16.90
N GLY A 193 25.63 -8.10 -18.05
CA GLY A 193 25.71 -8.73 -19.37
C GLY A 193 27.11 -9.26 -19.75
N ASN A 194 28.15 -8.88 -19.02
CA ASN A 194 29.52 -9.35 -19.21
C ASN A 194 29.90 -10.48 -18.21
N GLY A 195 28.95 -10.98 -17.45
CA GLY A 195 29.17 -12.01 -16.42
C GLY A 195 29.85 -11.51 -15.14
N ARG A 196 29.92 -10.20 -14.92
CA ARG A 196 30.55 -9.61 -13.75
C ARG A 196 29.52 -9.36 -12.66
N LYS A 197 29.92 -9.65 -11.43
CA LYS A 197 29.13 -9.34 -10.23
C LYS A 197 29.08 -7.82 -10.01
N GLN A 198 27.88 -7.31 -9.81
CA GLN A 198 27.58 -5.91 -9.49
C GLN A 198 26.75 -5.85 -8.23
N ILE A 199 26.85 -4.73 -7.49
CA ILE A 199 26.02 -4.45 -6.33
C ILE A 199 25.48 -3.02 -6.50
N ALA A 200 24.15 -2.89 -6.44
CA ALA A 200 23.46 -1.61 -6.39
C ALA A 200 22.85 -1.41 -5.01
N THR A 201 22.89 -0.19 -4.50
CA THR A 201 22.32 0.19 -3.18
C THR A 201 21.40 1.38 -3.31
N ASP A 202 20.40 1.46 -2.45
CA ASP A 202 19.55 2.62 -2.24
C ASP A 202 19.04 2.65 -0.79
N ALA A 203 18.45 3.76 -0.38
CA ALA A 203 17.88 3.93 0.94
C ALA A 203 16.51 4.60 0.85
N THR A 204 15.60 4.24 1.75
CA THR A 204 14.32 4.90 1.89
C THR A 204 14.45 6.23 2.65
N GLY A 205 13.38 6.98 2.72
CA GLY A 205 13.26 8.22 3.48
C GLY A 205 11.81 8.67 3.54
N PRO A 206 11.52 9.78 4.21
CA PRO A 206 10.16 10.25 4.42
C PRO A 206 9.34 10.34 3.13
N GLY A 207 8.23 9.60 3.09
CA GLY A 207 7.32 9.58 1.95
C GLY A 207 7.87 8.95 0.67
N ARG A 208 9.01 8.26 0.74
CA ARG A 208 9.59 7.51 -0.39
C ARG A 208 9.15 6.06 -0.34
N ARG A 209 9.14 5.42 -1.50
CA ARG A 209 8.97 3.95 -1.60
C ARG A 209 10.12 3.22 -0.92
N HIS A 210 9.95 1.94 -0.67
CA HIS A 210 10.96 1.09 -0.06
C HIS A 210 12.20 0.94 -0.96
N PRO A 211 13.39 0.77 -0.37
CA PRO A 211 14.65 0.78 -1.13
C PRO A 211 14.73 -0.35 -2.14
N GLU A 212 14.11 -1.50 -1.89
CA GLU A 212 14.04 -2.64 -2.81
C GLU A 212 13.27 -2.27 -4.08
N GLU A 213 12.14 -1.54 -3.95
CA GLU A 213 11.33 -1.08 -5.07
C GLU A 213 12.09 -0.05 -5.91
N LEU A 214 12.73 0.92 -5.25
CA LEU A 214 13.55 1.95 -5.91
C LEU A 214 14.71 1.33 -6.68
N LEU A 215 15.41 0.36 -6.06
CA LEU A 215 16.50 -0.37 -6.67
C LEU A 215 16.04 -1.15 -7.89
N TRP A 216 14.96 -1.92 -7.75
CA TRP A 216 14.48 -2.76 -8.85
C TRP A 216 13.97 -1.93 -10.02
N GLU A 217 13.26 -0.86 -9.78
CA GLU A 217 12.82 0.05 -10.84
C GLU A 217 14.00 0.64 -11.62
N ARG A 218 15.03 1.12 -10.90
CA ARG A 218 16.26 1.64 -11.50
C ARG A 218 16.96 0.58 -12.33
N LEU A 219 17.27 -0.59 -11.74
CA LEU A 219 18.00 -1.68 -12.43
C LEU A 219 17.24 -2.18 -13.65
N ARG A 220 15.92 -2.31 -13.56
CA ARG A 220 15.08 -2.69 -14.70
C ARG A 220 15.12 -1.64 -15.81
N SER A 221 15.12 -0.35 -15.48
CA SER A 221 15.26 0.72 -16.47
C SER A 221 16.64 0.74 -17.13
N GLU A 222 17.67 0.25 -16.44
CA GLU A 222 19.04 0.05 -16.94
C GLU A 222 19.20 -1.26 -17.75
N GLY A 223 18.12 -2.04 -17.89
CA GLY A 223 18.10 -3.28 -18.70
C GLY A 223 18.50 -4.54 -17.94
N VAL A 224 18.58 -4.52 -16.62
CA VAL A 224 18.83 -5.72 -15.81
C VAL A 224 17.57 -6.59 -15.80
N ALA A 225 17.71 -7.86 -16.18
CA ALA A 225 16.63 -8.83 -16.12
C ALA A 225 16.54 -9.49 -14.73
N ALA A 226 15.33 -9.88 -14.30
CA ALA A 226 15.10 -10.52 -13.00
C ALA A 226 15.98 -11.76 -12.76
N GLY A 227 16.23 -12.59 -13.80
CA GLY A 227 17.11 -13.76 -13.70
C GLY A 227 18.59 -13.46 -13.42
N GLN A 228 19.02 -12.21 -13.58
CA GLN A 228 20.38 -11.76 -13.26
C GLN A 228 20.57 -11.45 -11.77
N VAL A 229 19.48 -11.18 -11.03
CA VAL A 229 19.51 -10.92 -9.57
C VAL A 229 19.90 -12.21 -8.83
N LYS A 230 20.90 -12.13 -7.94
CA LYS A 230 21.43 -13.27 -7.18
C LYS A 230 21.14 -13.17 -5.68
N ARG A 231 21.15 -11.96 -5.15
CA ARG A 231 20.84 -11.72 -3.73
C ARG A 231 20.18 -10.35 -3.57
N VAL A 232 19.23 -10.29 -2.65
CA VAL A 232 18.71 -9.04 -2.11
C VAL A 232 19.00 -9.02 -0.61
N TYR A 233 19.60 -7.95 -0.16
CA TYR A 233 19.86 -7.66 1.24
C TYR A 233 19.08 -6.43 1.66
N GLY A 234 18.42 -6.48 2.81
CA GLY A 234 17.82 -5.35 3.50
C GLY A 234 18.43 -5.15 4.88
N GLU A 235 18.53 -3.92 5.37
CA GLU A 235 18.80 -3.70 6.79
C GLU A 235 17.67 -4.23 7.64
N LEU A 236 16.41 -3.97 7.23
CA LEU A 236 15.22 -4.63 7.77
C LEU A 236 14.79 -5.79 6.87
N GLU A 237 14.18 -6.81 7.46
CA GLU A 237 13.48 -7.87 6.74
C GLU A 237 12.44 -7.27 5.80
N ALA A 238 12.30 -7.87 4.61
CA ALA A 238 11.34 -7.40 3.61
C ALA A 238 9.90 -7.46 4.14
N CYS A 239 9.18 -6.37 3.99
CA CYS A 239 7.89 -6.16 4.62
C CYS A 239 6.71 -6.81 3.88
N MET A 240 5.58 -6.96 4.62
CA MET A 240 4.24 -7.23 4.10
C MET A 240 3.29 -6.04 4.38
N MET A 241 3.80 -4.79 4.21
CA MET A 241 3.03 -3.57 4.47
C MET A 241 2.19 -3.17 3.26
N PRO A 242 0.97 -2.60 3.48
CA PRO A 242 0.14 -2.08 2.40
C PRO A 242 0.92 -1.14 1.47
N GLY A 243 0.65 -1.22 0.18
CA GLY A 243 1.32 -0.41 -0.83
C GLY A 243 2.70 -0.91 -1.26
N HIS A 244 3.33 -1.83 -0.52
CA HIS A 244 4.71 -2.28 -0.73
C HIS A 244 4.82 -3.80 -0.88
N TYR A 245 4.45 -4.61 0.12
CA TYR A 245 4.51 -6.10 0.11
C TYR A 245 5.84 -6.64 -0.43
N CYS A 246 6.97 -6.06 0.02
CA CYS A 246 8.31 -6.33 -0.53
C CYS A 246 8.66 -7.82 -0.51
N ALA A 247 8.35 -8.54 0.57
CA ALA A 247 8.61 -9.97 0.67
C ALA A 247 7.91 -10.76 -0.44
N ALA A 248 6.65 -10.42 -0.70
CA ALA A 248 5.82 -11.15 -1.65
C ALA A 248 6.20 -10.89 -3.12
N TRP A 249 6.32 -9.62 -3.51
CA TRP A 249 6.65 -9.32 -4.91
C TRP A 249 8.08 -9.74 -5.26
N MET A 250 9.05 -9.61 -4.33
CA MET A 250 10.42 -10.05 -4.57
C MET A 250 10.53 -11.56 -4.72
N ALA A 251 9.82 -12.33 -3.87
CA ALA A 251 9.80 -13.79 -4.00
C ALA A 251 9.25 -14.25 -5.35
N LYS A 252 8.27 -13.53 -5.89
CA LYS A 252 7.69 -13.80 -7.22
C LYS A 252 8.60 -13.35 -8.36
N GLU A 253 9.21 -12.17 -8.24
CA GLU A 253 10.05 -11.57 -9.29
C GLU A 253 11.44 -12.23 -9.34
N PHE A 254 12.00 -12.61 -8.21
CA PHE A 254 13.35 -13.19 -8.08
C PHE A 254 13.33 -14.58 -7.43
N PRO A 255 12.63 -15.59 -8.00
CA PRO A 255 12.45 -16.89 -7.36
C PRO A 255 13.76 -17.66 -7.15
N GLN A 256 14.86 -17.25 -7.80
CA GLN A 256 16.19 -17.86 -7.69
C GLN A 256 17.15 -17.08 -6.78
N ALA A 257 16.77 -15.89 -6.29
CA ALA A 257 17.65 -15.04 -5.48
C ALA A 257 17.64 -15.45 -4.00
N GLN A 258 18.72 -15.15 -3.31
CA GLN A 258 18.78 -15.26 -1.85
C GLN A 258 18.31 -13.94 -1.23
N PHE A 259 17.45 -14.04 -0.21
CA PHE A 259 17.01 -12.90 0.59
C PHE A 259 17.68 -12.97 1.96
N THR A 260 18.29 -11.87 2.38
CA THR A 260 18.98 -11.75 3.66
C THR A 260 18.71 -10.39 4.28
N HIS A 261 18.74 -10.30 5.61
CA HIS A 261 18.55 -9.05 6.34
C HIS A 261 19.38 -9.03 7.61
N SER A 262 19.51 -7.87 8.25
CA SER A 262 20.20 -7.69 9.51
C SER A 262 19.26 -7.70 10.71
N PHE A 263 18.05 -7.17 10.56
CA PHE A 263 17.06 -7.05 11.62
C PHE A 263 15.74 -7.62 11.15
N ASP A 264 15.16 -8.52 11.94
CA ASP A 264 13.81 -9.05 11.69
C ASP A 264 12.79 -7.91 11.72
N TYR A 265 11.76 -7.98 10.87
CA TYR A 265 10.69 -7.02 10.87
C TYR A 265 9.36 -7.68 11.24
N GLY A 266 9.14 -8.91 10.79
CA GLY A 266 8.04 -9.77 11.16
C GLY A 266 6.65 -9.30 10.75
N ASP A 267 5.64 -10.13 11.08
CA ASP A 267 4.26 -9.94 10.60
C ASP A 267 3.36 -9.18 11.58
N THR A 268 3.74 -9.10 12.88
CA THR A 268 2.95 -8.40 13.89
C THR A 268 3.47 -7.00 14.17
N ALA A 269 2.59 -6.12 14.64
CA ALA A 269 2.95 -4.75 15.02
C ALA A 269 4.06 -4.71 16.08
N GLU A 270 4.04 -5.66 17.04
CA GLU A 270 5.07 -5.81 18.06
C GLU A 270 6.42 -6.17 17.45
N SER A 271 6.46 -7.17 16.56
CA SER A 271 7.71 -7.61 15.93
C SER A 271 8.29 -6.52 15.03
N ARG A 272 7.45 -5.81 14.29
CA ARG A 272 7.87 -4.64 13.47
C ARG A 272 8.50 -3.54 14.32
N GLU A 273 7.89 -3.22 15.47
CA GLU A 273 8.44 -2.23 16.40
C GLU A 273 9.77 -2.67 17.02
N GLU A 274 9.91 -3.95 17.35
CA GLU A 274 11.17 -4.48 17.92
C GLU A 274 12.30 -4.44 16.91
N GLY A 275 12.07 -4.85 15.67
CA GLY A 275 13.06 -4.79 14.61
C GLY A 275 13.51 -3.36 14.30
N LEU A 276 12.56 -2.43 14.21
CA LEU A 276 12.88 -1.01 14.02
C LEU A 276 13.69 -0.44 15.19
N LYS A 277 13.33 -0.76 16.43
CA LYS A 277 14.11 -0.36 17.63
C LYS A 277 15.52 -0.93 17.62
N ALA A 278 15.68 -2.18 17.17
CA ALA A 278 17.00 -2.80 17.04
C ALA A 278 17.88 -2.07 16.03
N LEU A 279 17.32 -1.75 14.85
CA LEU A 279 18.01 -0.95 13.83
C LEU A 279 18.38 0.44 14.35
N ILE A 280 17.47 1.16 15.01
CA ILE A 280 17.72 2.50 15.57
C ILE A 280 18.87 2.46 16.59
N ARG A 281 18.89 1.48 17.50
CA ARG A 281 19.96 1.31 18.47
C ARG A 281 21.30 1.06 17.78
N TYR A 282 21.32 0.17 16.81
CA TYR A 282 22.53 -0.14 16.05
C TYR A 282 23.10 1.12 15.37
N VAL A 283 22.27 1.89 14.68
CA VAL A 283 22.71 3.13 14.01
C VAL A 283 23.20 4.16 15.02
N ALA A 284 22.55 4.31 16.18
CA ALA A 284 22.98 5.22 17.24
C ALA A 284 24.36 4.83 17.83
N GLU A 285 24.66 3.53 17.92
CA GLU A 285 25.96 3.02 18.39
C GLU A 285 27.10 3.24 17.36
N GLN A 286 26.76 3.28 16.05
CA GLN A 286 27.73 3.53 14.98
C GLN A 286 28.04 5.02 14.76
N THR A 287 27.20 5.92 15.26
CA THR A 287 27.41 7.36 15.11
C THR A 287 28.44 7.85 16.12
N PRO A 288 29.62 8.34 15.70
CA PRO A 288 30.62 8.89 16.62
C PRO A 288 30.02 10.07 17.40
N ARG A 289 30.27 10.13 18.70
CA ARG A 289 29.90 11.25 19.56
C ARG A 289 30.75 12.49 19.29
#